data_345bbe11963c3136a0051f313374341c
#
_entry.id   345bbe11963c3136a0051f313374341c
#
_cell.length_a   1.000
_cell.length_b   1.000
_cell.length_c   1.000
_cell.angle_alpha   90.00
_cell.angle_beta   90.00
_cell.angle_gamma   90.00
#
_symmetry.space_group_name_H-M   'P 1'
#
loop_
_entity.id
_entity.type
_entity.pdbx_description
1 polymer ?
#
loop_
_entity_poly.entity_id
_entity_poly.type
_entity_poly.pdbx_seq_one_letter_code
_entity_poly.pdbx_strand_id
1 'polypeptide(L)'
;MTHQLQRRVRDFVTAHDLETDVASRLLDWISEIGEVAKEILKGTDYGSVPFQPGDGWEGELGDAFFSLICLANATGVDLDAALHRALAKYERRLEVRQDAGSGR
;
A
#
# COMPACT_ATOMS: atom_id res chain seq x y z
N MET A 1 -2.68 14.03 -3.76
CA MET A 1 -1.26 13.76 -4.00
C MET A 1 -0.67 13.06 -2.80
N THR A 2 0.11 12.01 -3.05
CA THR A 2 0.76 11.24 -1.99
C THR A 2 1.65 12.14 -1.12
N HIS A 3 2.32 13.13 -1.74
CA HIS A 3 3.17 14.06 -1.03
C HIS A 3 2.41 14.81 0.07
N GLN A 4 1.20 15.30 -0.23
CA GLN A 4 0.36 15.96 0.77
C GLN A 4 -0.11 14.97 1.83
N LEU A 5 -0.46 13.76 1.41
CA LEU A 5 -0.92 12.73 2.34
C LEU A 5 0.19 12.36 3.32
N GLN A 6 1.43 12.24 2.83
CA GLN A 6 2.55 11.94 3.69
C GLN A 6 2.77 13.03 4.74
N ARG A 7 2.61 14.30 4.35
CA ARG A 7 2.74 15.41 5.29
C ARG A 7 1.62 15.37 6.33
N ARG A 8 0.39 15.11 5.90
CA ARG A 8 -0.74 15.02 6.84
C ARG A 8 -0.54 13.92 7.85
N VAL A 9 -0.06 12.76 7.40
CA VAL A 9 0.21 11.64 8.31
C VAL A 9 1.35 11.99 9.26
N ARG A 10 2.41 12.62 8.76
CA ARG A 10 3.53 13.03 9.62
C ARG A 10 3.04 13.96 10.73
N ASP A 11 2.23 14.95 10.36
CA ASP A 11 1.70 15.91 11.34
C ASP A 11 0.83 15.21 12.38
N PHE A 12 0.01 14.27 11.95
CA PHE A 12 -0.84 13.49 12.85
C PHE A 12 0.01 12.67 13.83
N VAL A 13 1.00 11.97 13.31
CA VAL A 13 1.89 11.14 14.14
C VAL A 13 2.64 12.00 15.15
N THR A 14 3.15 13.15 14.73
CA THR A 14 3.85 14.06 15.62
C THR A 14 2.91 14.64 16.69
N ALA A 15 1.73 15.07 16.26
CA ALA A 15 0.78 15.70 17.18
C ALA A 15 0.30 14.74 18.27
N HIS A 16 0.25 13.45 17.97
CA HIS A 16 -0.24 12.44 18.91
C HIS A 16 0.88 11.59 19.51
N ASP A 17 2.13 11.99 19.28
CA ASP A 17 3.30 11.32 19.87
C ASP A 17 3.33 9.83 19.57
N LEU A 18 3.13 9.50 18.29
CA LEU A 18 3.05 8.12 17.84
C LEU A 18 4.30 7.65 17.09
N GLU A 19 5.41 8.39 17.21
CA GLU A 19 6.65 8.00 16.57
C GLU A 19 7.17 6.69 17.14
N THR A 20 7.70 5.84 16.26
CA THR A 20 8.29 4.58 16.67
C THR A 20 9.37 4.20 15.65
N ASP A 21 10.03 3.07 15.87
CA ASP A 21 11.13 2.66 15.02
C ASP A 21 10.65 2.05 13.70
N VAL A 22 11.59 1.89 12.77
CA VAL A 22 11.30 1.39 11.42
C VAL A 22 10.77 -0.04 11.47
N ALA A 23 11.36 -0.88 12.31
CA ALA A 23 10.92 -2.28 12.40
C ALA A 23 9.46 -2.37 12.85
N SER A 24 9.07 -1.55 13.83
CA SER A 24 7.68 -1.52 14.29
C SER A 24 6.75 -1.06 13.17
N ARG A 25 7.18 -0.07 12.39
CA ARG A 25 6.36 0.39 11.26
C ARG A 25 6.17 -0.69 10.21
N LEU A 26 7.21 -1.47 9.93
CA LEU A 26 7.11 -2.58 9.00
C LEU A 26 6.14 -3.65 9.52
N LEU A 27 6.26 -3.99 10.80
CA LEU A 27 5.37 -5.00 11.40
C LEU A 27 3.92 -4.53 11.39
N ASP A 28 3.68 -3.25 11.65
CA ASP A 28 2.33 -2.68 11.58
C ASP A 28 1.76 -2.82 10.16
N TRP A 29 2.58 -2.50 9.15
CA TRP A 29 2.14 -2.61 7.76
C TRP A 29 1.79 -4.04 7.39
N ILE A 30 2.64 -4.99 7.77
CA ILE A 30 2.38 -6.41 7.52
C ILE A 30 1.08 -6.84 8.20
N SER A 31 0.86 -6.39 9.43
CA SER A 31 -0.35 -6.70 10.18
C SER A 31 -1.59 -6.15 9.48
N GLU A 32 -1.52 -4.92 8.97
CA GLU A 32 -2.65 -4.31 8.28
C GLU A 32 -2.93 -4.99 6.95
N ILE A 33 -1.89 -5.45 6.25
CA ILE A 33 -2.08 -6.26 5.03
C ILE A 33 -2.81 -7.55 5.38
N GLY A 34 -2.49 -8.15 6.52
CA GLY A 34 -3.19 -9.33 6.99
C GLY A 34 -4.68 -9.08 7.22
N GLU A 35 -5.03 -7.89 7.74
CA GLU A 35 -6.44 -7.53 7.93
C GLU A 35 -7.15 -7.36 6.59
N VAL A 36 -6.47 -6.80 5.58
CA VAL A 36 -7.01 -6.73 4.22
C VAL A 36 -7.29 -8.15 3.69
N ALA A 37 -6.36 -9.07 3.93
CA ALA A 37 -6.54 -10.45 3.49
C ALA A 37 -7.76 -11.10 4.15
N LYS A 38 -8.01 -10.80 5.42
CA LYS A 38 -9.21 -11.29 6.09
C LYS A 38 -10.48 -10.80 5.43
N GLU A 39 -10.50 -9.55 4.96
CA GLU A 39 -11.67 -9.02 4.25
C GLU A 39 -11.90 -9.77 2.94
N ILE A 40 -10.83 -10.19 2.26
CA ILE A 40 -10.96 -11.01 1.05
C ILE A 40 -11.56 -12.37 1.41
N LEU A 41 -11.09 -12.99 2.49
CA LEU A 41 -11.63 -14.28 2.92
C LEU A 41 -13.12 -14.18 3.24
N LYS A 42 -13.51 -13.15 3.98
CA LYS A 42 -14.92 -12.96 4.32
C LYS A 42 -15.75 -12.61 3.07
N GLY A 43 -15.22 -11.77 2.22
CA GLY A 43 -15.95 -11.30 1.03
C GLY A 43 -16.09 -12.36 -0.05
N THR A 44 -15.32 -13.45 0.03
CA THR A 44 -15.44 -14.57 -0.91
C THR A 44 -16.03 -15.80 -0.24
N ASP A 45 -16.51 -15.66 0.99
CA ASP A 45 -16.98 -16.80 1.79
C ASP A 45 -15.92 -17.90 1.76
N TYR A 46 -14.70 -17.52 2.15
CA TYR A 46 -13.54 -18.40 2.22
C TYR A 46 -13.21 -19.04 0.87
N GLY A 47 -13.31 -18.23 -0.19
CA GLY A 47 -12.92 -18.65 -1.52
C GLY A 47 -13.99 -19.35 -2.34
N SER A 48 -15.21 -19.42 -1.84
CA SER A 48 -16.26 -20.19 -2.49
C SER A 48 -17.11 -19.38 -3.46
N VAL A 49 -17.07 -18.05 -3.37
CA VAL A 49 -17.88 -17.19 -4.24
C VAL A 49 -17.01 -16.00 -4.71
N PRO A 50 -17.44 -15.30 -5.79
CA PRO A 50 -16.73 -14.09 -6.22
C PRO A 50 -16.72 -13.04 -5.12
N PHE A 51 -15.66 -12.24 -5.09
CA PHE A 51 -15.46 -11.26 -4.03
C PHE A 51 -16.54 -10.19 -4.02
N GLN A 52 -17.13 -9.96 -2.86
CA GLN A 52 -18.04 -8.87 -2.60
C GLN A 52 -17.49 -8.06 -1.42
N PRO A 53 -17.10 -6.79 -1.62
CA PRO A 53 -16.58 -6.00 -0.51
C PRO A 53 -17.60 -5.85 0.60
N GLY A 54 -17.17 -6.06 1.83
CA GLY A 54 -18.00 -5.81 3.01
C GLY A 54 -17.79 -4.40 3.54
N ASP A 55 -18.44 -4.10 4.67
CA ASP A 55 -18.40 -2.78 5.28
C ASP A 55 -16.99 -2.41 5.74
N GLY A 56 -16.16 -3.38 6.08
CA GLY A 56 -14.80 -3.14 6.57
C GLY A 56 -13.75 -2.94 5.49
N TRP A 57 -14.09 -3.17 4.23
CA TRP A 57 -13.11 -3.20 3.14
C TRP A 57 -12.35 -1.87 2.99
N GLU A 58 -13.10 -0.77 2.91
CA GLU A 58 -12.50 0.56 2.73
C GLU A 58 -11.61 0.92 3.92
N GLY A 59 -12.09 0.63 5.14
CA GLY A 59 -11.33 0.93 6.34
C GLY A 59 -10.01 0.18 6.39
N GLU A 60 -10.04 -1.11 6.04
CA GLU A 60 -8.80 -1.91 6.07
C GLU A 60 -7.80 -1.43 5.01
N LEU A 61 -8.26 -1.03 3.83
CA LEU A 61 -7.37 -0.45 2.84
C LEU A 61 -6.78 0.87 3.34
N GLY A 62 -7.59 1.70 3.99
CA GLY A 62 -7.12 2.95 4.56
C GLY A 62 -6.07 2.72 5.65
N ASP A 63 -6.29 1.75 6.51
CA ASP A 63 -5.34 1.41 7.57
C ASP A 63 -4.01 0.91 6.99
N ALA A 64 -4.07 0.08 5.96
CA ALA A 64 -2.85 -0.42 5.30
C ALA A 64 -2.09 0.74 4.63
N PHE A 65 -2.82 1.66 4.02
CA PHE A 65 -2.21 2.82 3.38
C PHE A 65 -1.56 3.74 4.42
N PHE A 66 -2.24 3.97 5.53
CA PHE A 66 -1.68 4.76 6.63
C PHE A 66 -0.35 4.16 7.11
N SER A 67 -0.32 2.86 7.33
CA SER A 67 0.89 2.18 7.82
C SER A 67 2.02 2.24 6.80
N LEU A 68 1.72 2.12 5.51
CA LEU A 68 2.72 2.27 4.45
C LEU A 68 3.28 3.69 4.47
N ILE A 69 2.43 4.70 4.60
CA ILE A 69 2.87 6.09 4.65
C ILE A 69 3.78 6.31 5.85
N CYS A 70 3.43 5.76 7.01
CA CYS A 70 4.27 5.87 8.21
C CYS A 70 5.65 5.28 7.97
N LEU A 71 5.71 4.13 7.33
CA LEU A 71 6.99 3.48 7.01
C LEU A 71 7.81 4.34 6.05
N ALA A 72 7.18 4.87 5.02
CA ALA A 72 7.85 5.74 4.05
C ALA A 72 8.40 6.99 4.73
N ASN A 73 7.58 7.62 5.60
CA ASN A 73 8.02 8.81 6.32
C ASN A 73 9.20 8.51 7.24
N ALA A 74 9.17 7.35 7.91
CA ALA A 74 10.24 6.96 8.82
C ALA A 74 11.56 6.71 8.09
N THR A 75 11.52 6.42 6.80
CA THR A 75 12.71 6.11 6.01
C THR A 75 13.05 7.19 4.97
N GLY A 76 12.35 8.33 5.01
CA GLY A 76 12.62 9.45 4.12
C GLY A 76 12.27 9.21 2.66
N VAL A 77 11.30 8.35 2.39
CA VAL A 77 10.91 8.03 1.02
C VAL A 77 9.69 8.87 0.61
N ASP A 78 9.79 9.50 -0.56
CA ASP A 78 8.67 10.17 -1.20
C ASP A 78 7.92 9.14 -2.03
N LEU A 79 6.72 8.77 -1.58
CA LEU A 79 5.94 7.72 -2.24
C LEU A 79 5.46 8.12 -3.63
N ASP A 80 5.22 9.41 -3.85
CA ASP A 80 4.83 9.88 -5.18
C ASP A 80 5.96 9.62 -6.18
N ALA A 81 7.18 10.01 -5.83
CA ALA A 81 8.35 9.76 -6.67
C ALA A 81 8.62 8.27 -6.83
N ALA A 82 8.46 7.49 -5.75
CA ALA A 82 8.67 6.05 -5.81
C ALA A 82 7.67 5.39 -6.77
N LEU A 83 6.41 5.82 -6.72
CA LEU A 83 5.39 5.30 -7.62
C LEU A 83 5.70 5.65 -9.07
N HIS A 84 6.12 6.89 -9.34
CA HIS A 84 6.49 7.28 -10.70
C HIS A 84 7.60 6.39 -11.25
N ARG A 85 8.61 6.09 -10.43
CA ARG A 85 9.69 5.21 -10.84
C ARG A 85 9.20 3.79 -11.09
N ALA A 86 8.31 3.30 -10.24
CA ALA A 86 7.74 1.97 -10.42
C ALA A 86 6.97 1.88 -11.73
N LEU A 87 6.15 2.88 -12.02
CA LEU A 87 5.36 2.90 -13.26
C LEU A 87 6.27 2.94 -14.49
N ALA A 88 7.33 3.76 -14.46
CA ALA A 88 8.28 3.82 -15.57
C ALA A 88 8.96 2.49 -15.78
N LYS A 89 9.31 1.79 -14.68
CA LYS A 89 9.91 0.46 -14.76
C LYS A 89 8.97 -0.54 -15.40
N TYR A 90 7.70 -0.54 -15.00
CA TYR A 90 6.72 -1.46 -15.55
C TYR A 90 6.43 -1.16 -17.02
N GLU A 91 6.34 0.11 -17.39
CA GLU A 91 6.17 0.49 -18.79
C GLU A 91 7.32 -0.03 -19.64
N ARG A 92 8.55 0.13 -19.17
CA ARG A 92 9.73 -0.36 -19.88
C ARG A 92 9.70 -1.87 -20.03
N ARG A 93 9.31 -2.58 -18.97
CA ARG A 93 9.20 -4.04 -19.02
C ARG A 93 8.16 -4.50 -20.04
N LEU A 94 7.05 -3.79 -20.12
CA LEU A 94 5.99 -4.11 -21.07
C LEU A 94 6.45 -3.85 -22.51
N GLU A 95 7.20 -2.77 -22.75
CA GLU A 95 7.76 -2.48 -24.06
C GLU A 95 8.71 -3.58 -24.52
N VAL A 96 9.63 -3.96 -23.62
CA VAL A 96 10.58 -5.04 -23.92
C VAL A 96 9.85 -6.35 -24.17
N ARG A 97 8.84 -6.65 -23.37
CA ARG A 97 8.03 -7.86 -23.57
C ARG A 97 7.30 -7.82 -24.91
N GLN A 98 6.77 -6.66 -25.30
CA GLN A 98 6.08 -6.54 -26.59
C GLN A 98 7.05 -6.75 -27.75
N ASP A 99 8.24 -6.17 -27.66
CA ASP A 99 9.28 -6.37 -28.68
C ASP A 99 9.68 -7.83 -28.77
N ALA A 100 9.95 -8.45 -27.61
CA ALA A 100 10.33 -9.85 -27.54
C ALA A 100 9.19 -10.76 -27.98
N GLY A 101 7.96 -10.34 -27.74
CA GLY A 101 6.78 -11.13 -28.05
C GLY A 101 6.08 -10.72 -29.33
N SER A 102 6.76 -10.01 -30.22
CA SER A 102 6.14 -9.50 -31.44
C SER A 102 5.60 -10.58 -32.33
N GLY A 103 5.98 -11.81 -32.11
CA GLY A 103 5.47 -12.93 -32.85
C GLY A 103 4.26 -13.62 -32.25
N ARG A 104 3.85 -13.21 -31.06
CA ARG A 104 2.73 -13.84 -30.36
C ARG A 104 1.37 -13.29 -30.78
#